data_290ad5eeb80d044ceefaa9f0da9246ed
#
_entry.id   290ad5eeb80d044ceefaa9f0da9246ed
#
_cell.length_a   1.000
_cell.length_b   1.000
_cell.length_c   1.000
_cell.angle_alpha   90.00
_cell.angle_beta   90.00
_cell.angle_gamma   90.00
#
_symmetry.space_group_name_H-M   'P 1'
#
loop_
_entity.id
_entity.type
_entity.pdbx_description
1 polymer ?
#
loop_
_entity_poly.entity_id
_entity_poly.type
_entity_poly.pdbx_seq_one_letter_code
_entity_poly.pdbx_strand_id
1 'polypeptide(L)'
;MFVKDFKQYKDTVYQIIGAAMNVHDELSWGLLEPVYNEALHLELLDNNIANEREKHLPCYYKHHQLEKLYQMDLVVDDVVVELKSVEELSSAHRAQLFNYLRLT
;
A
#
# COMPACT_ATOMS: atom_id res chain seq x y z
N MET A 1 0.79 -8.58 -16.87
CA MET A 1 0.78 -8.57 -15.47
C MET A 1 2.17 -8.68 -14.90
N PHE A 2 2.35 -8.01 -13.93
CA PHE A 2 3.54 -7.61 -13.37
C PHE A 2 3.83 -8.23 -12.04
N VAL A 3 2.96 -8.91 -11.42
CA VAL A 3 3.26 -9.72 -10.27
C VAL A 3 3.62 -11.09 -10.80
N LYS A 4 4.91 -11.42 -10.76
CA LYS A 4 5.41 -12.66 -11.33
C LYS A 4 4.87 -13.89 -10.62
N ASP A 5 4.66 -13.78 -9.33
CA ASP A 5 4.23 -14.90 -8.52
C ASP A 5 3.28 -14.40 -7.44
N PHE A 6 2.02 -14.25 -7.84
CA PHE A 6 0.98 -13.81 -6.92
C PHE A 6 0.82 -14.77 -5.74
N LYS A 7 1.06 -16.05 -5.95
CA LYS A 7 0.95 -17.05 -4.89
C LYS A 7 1.91 -16.77 -3.74
N GLN A 8 3.08 -16.25 -4.05
CA GLN A 8 4.10 -15.90 -3.06
C GLN A 8 3.59 -14.86 -2.07
N TYR A 9 2.72 -13.96 -2.52
CA TYR A 9 2.24 -12.85 -1.70
C TYR A 9 0.82 -13.04 -1.19
N LYS A 10 0.20 -14.16 -1.49
CA LYS A 10 -1.20 -14.40 -1.15
C LYS A 10 -1.48 -14.25 0.35
N ASP A 11 -0.66 -14.88 1.17
CA ASP A 11 -0.83 -14.82 2.62
C ASP A 11 -0.62 -13.42 3.15
N THR A 12 0.41 -12.73 2.65
CA THR A 12 0.68 -11.34 3.02
C THR A 12 -0.50 -10.44 2.67
N VAL A 13 -1.04 -10.58 1.46
CA VAL A 13 -2.19 -9.80 1.01
C VAL A 13 -3.41 -10.07 1.90
N TYR A 14 -3.68 -11.31 2.25
CA TYR A 14 -4.79 -11.64 3.14
C TYR A 14 -4.62 -11.03 4.53
N GLN A 15 -3.41 -11.03 5.05
CA GLN A 15 -3.12 -10.41 6.34
C GLN A 15 -3.35 -8.90 6.29
N ILE A 16 -2.94 -8.25 5.21
CA ILE A 16 -3.15 -6.82 5.02
C ILE A 16 -4.65 -6.51 4.93
N ILE A 17 -5.39 -7.28 4.15
CA ILE A 17 -6.83 -7.09 4.00
C ILE A 17 -7.54 -7.26 5.35
N GLY A 18 -7.18 -8.30 6.10
CA GLY A 18 -7.74 -8.53 7.43
C GLY A 18 -7.48 -7.37 8.38
N ALA A 19 -6.26 -6.86 8.38
CA ALA A 19 -5.91 -5.68 9.19
C ALA A 19 -6.69 -4.45 8.75
N ALA A 20 -6.82 -4.23 7.44
CA ALA A 20 -7.58 -3.10 6.91
C ALA A 20 -9.06 -3.17 7.29
N MET A 21 -9.63 -4.36 7.29
CA MET A 21 -11.02 -4.55 7.72
C MET A 21 -11.19 -4.21 9.20
N ASN A 22 -10.26 -4.63 10.05
CA ASN A 22 -10.28 -4.29 11.47
C ASN A 22 -10.19 -2.78 11.69
N VAL A 23 -9.33 -2.11 10.95
CA VAL A 23 -9.21 -0.64 11.00
C VAL A 23 -10.53 0.01 10.59
N HIS A 24 -11.13 -0.46 9.52
CA HIS A 24 -12.40 0.07 9.04
C HIS A 24 -13.51 -0.13 10.07
N ASP A 25 -13.57 -1.28 10.71
CA ASP A 25 -14.59 -1.57 11.73
C ASP A 25 -14.45 -0.62 12.92
N GLU A 26 -13.25 -0.24 13.29
CA GLU A 26 -13.01 0.68 14.40
C GLU A 26 -13.26 2.14 14.02
N LEU A 27 -12.79 2.57 12.87
CA LEU A 27 -12.77 3.99 12.50
C LEU A 27 -13.94 4.42 11.64
N SER A 28 -14.62 3.48 10.97
CA SER A 28 -15.70 3.77 10.02
C SER A 28 -15.21 4.62 8.84
N TRP A 29 -16.14 5.28 8.18
CA TRP A 29 -15.88 6.07 6.98
C TRP A 29 -15.60 7.54 7.32
N GLY A 30 -15.02 8.25 6.38
CA GLY A 30 -15.02 9.71 6.39
C GLY A 30 -13.82 10.35 7.05
N LEU A 31 -12.85 9.57 7.52
CA LEU A 31 -11.63 10.12 8.06
C LEU A 31 -10.59 10.34 6.95
N LEU A 32 -9.60 11.17 7.22
CA LEU A 32 -8.54 11.45 6.27
C LEU A 32 -7.62 10.25 6.08
N GLU A 33 -7.05 10.11 4.88
CA GLU A 33 -6.14 9.01 4.56
C GLU A 33 -4.98 8.84 5.55
N PRO A 34 -4.34 9.91 6.05
CA PRO A 34 -3.27 9.74 7.03
C PRO A 34 -3.69 9.04 8.31
N VAL A 35 -4.94 9.19 8.73
CA VAL A 35 -5.46 8.51 9.92
C VAL A 35 -5.53 7.01 9.66
N TYR A 36 -6.06 6.61 8.51
CA TYR A 36 -6.14 5.20 8.14
C TYR A 36 -4.75 4.59 7.95
N ASN A 37 -3.81 5.36 7.40
CA ASN A 37 -2.44 4.90 7.21
C ASN A 37 -1.79 4.56 8.54
N GLU A 38 -1.87 5.48 9.51
CA GLU A 38 -1.30 5.25 10.84
C GLU A 38 -1.99 4.08 11.54
N ALA A 39 -3.32 4.03 11.47
CA ALA A 39 -4.08 2.94 12.10
C ALA A 39 -3.74 1.59 11.51
N LEU A 40 -3.62 1.50 10.19
CA LEU A 40 -3.24 0.25 9.52
C LEU A 40 -1.83 -0.17 9.91
N HIS A 41 -0.90 0.77 9.95
CA HIS A 41 0.46 0.52 10.40
C HIS A 41 0.46 -0.10 11.80
N LEU A 42 -0.28 0.49 12.74
CA LEU A 42 -0.36 0.00 14.12
C LEU A 42 -1.06 -1.35 14.21
N GLU A 43 -2.13 -1.55 13.44
CA GLU A 43 -2.82 -2.83 13.42
C GLU A 43 -1.91 -3.95 12.91
N LEU A 44 -1.13 -3.69 11.87
CA LEU A 44 -0.18 -4.66 11.36
C LEU A 44 0.90 -4.98 12.39
N LEU A 45 1.43 -3.96 13.09
CA LEU A 45 2.41 -4.18 14.15
C LEU A 45 1.83 -5.01 15.30
N ASP A 46 0.59 -4.75 15.68
CA ASP A 46 -0.09 -5.51 16.74
C ASP A 46 -0.25 -6.97 16.35
N ASN A 47 -0.34 -7.26 15.07
CA ASN A 47 -0.40 -8.62 14.53
C ASN A 47 0.98 -9.20 14.22
N ASN A 48 2.03 -8.57 14.67
CA ASN A 48 3.42 -8.98 14.46
C ASN A 48 3.83 -8.97 12.98
N ILE A 49 3.26 -8.06 12.20
CA ILE A 49 3.57 -7.90 10.77
C ILE A 49 4.38 -6.62 10.60
N ALA A 50 5.67 -6.77 10.33
CA ALA A 50 6.54 -5.63 10.11
C ALA A 50 6.14 -4.90 8.84
N ASN A 51 6.17 -3.57 8.88
CA ASN A 51 5.81 -2.75 7.74
C ASN A 51 6.49 -1.38 7.84
N GLU A 52 6.60 -0.70 6.71
CA GLU A 52 7.18 0.63 6.62
C GLU A 52 6.17 1.60 6.05
N ARG A 53 6.07 2.78 6.65
CA ARG A 53 5.19 3.85 6.19
C ARG A 53 5.96 4.84 5.35
N GLU A 54 5.26 5.42 4.36
CA GLU A 54 5.79 6.56 3.60
C GLU A 54 7.19 6.31 3.05
N LYS A 55 7.41 5.11 2.55
CA LYS A 55 8.70 4.73 1.98
C LYS A 55 8.86 5.37 0.61
N HIS A 56 10.06 5.92 0.37
CA HIS A 56 10.38 6.53 -0.92
C HIS A 56 11.12 5.54 -1.80
N LEU A 57 10.73 5.53 -3.08
CA LEU A 57 11.35 4.68 -4.08
C LEU A 57 11.97 5.55 -5.16
N PRO A 58 13.27 5.39 -5.48
CA PRO A 58 13.88 6.14 -6.58
C PRO A 58 13.21 5.82 -7.90
N CYS A 59 13.07 6.84 -8.74
CA CYS A 59 12.52 6.69 -10.10
C CYS A 59 13.59 6.98 -11.11
N TYR A 60 13.54 6.25 -12.23
CA TYR A 60 14.53 6.39 -13.30
C TYR A 60 13.85 6.65 -14.63
N TYR A 61 14.47 7.53 -15.42
CA TYR A 61 14.13 7.69 -16.82
C TYR A 61 15.34 7.24 -17.62
N LYS A 62 15.21 6.13 -18.34
CA LYS A 62 16.33 5.45 -19.00
C LYS A 62 17.39 5.15 -17.94
N HIS A 63 18.59 5.73 -18.03
CA HIS A 63 19.63 5.52 -17.04
C HIS A 63 19.78 6.66 -16.04
N HIS A 64 18.87 7.65 -16.11
CA HIS A 64 18.94 8.84 -15.26
C HIS A 64 18.06 8.69 -14.05
N GLN A 65 18.60 8.84 -12.86
CA GLN A 65 17.81 8.92 -11.67
C GLN A 65 17.11 10.28 -11.62
N LEU A 66 15.80 10.25 -11.44
CA LEU A 66 15.00 11.46 -11.34
C LEU A 66 15.13 12.07 -9.96
N GLU A 67 14.94 13.39 -9.87
CA GLU A 67 14.93 14.06 -8.56
C GLU A 67 13.71 13.67 -7.74
N LYS A 68 12.57 13.44 -8.39
CA LYS A 68 11.36 13.04 -7.70
C LYS A 68 11.43 11.58 -7.29
N LEU A 69 10.94 11.30 -6.06
CA LEU A 69 10.83 9.98 -5.52
C LEU A 69 9.35 9.58 -5.50
N TYR A 70 9.10 8.29 -5.67
CA TYR A 70 7.78 7.74 -5.43
C TYR A 70 7.60 7.55 -3.93
N GLN A 71 6.52 8.07 -3.39
CA GLN A 71 6.17 7.84 -1.99
C GLN A 71 5.09 6.78 -1.91
N MET A 72 5.39 5.68 -1.23
CA MET A 72 4.47 4.57 -1.02
C MET A 72 3.85 4.71 0.37
N ASP A 73 2.53 4.56 0.47
CA ASP A 73 1.83 4.74 1.73
C ASP A 73 2.29 3.75 2.80
N LEU A 74 2.33 2.49 2.44
CA LEU A 74 2.75 1.39 3.31
C LEU A 74 3.41 0.30 2.49
N VAL A 75 4.42 -0.35 3.06
CA VAL A 75 5.06 -1.50 2.42
C VAL A 75 5.13 -2.63 3.44
N VAL A 76 4.61 -3.79 3.05
CA VAL A 76 4.70 -5.04 3.84
C VAL A 76 5.45 -6.05 2.98
N ASP A 77 6.66 -6.41 3.38
CA ASP A 77 7.58 -7.18 2.54
C ASP A 77 7.73 -6.46 1.18
N ASP A 78 7.40 -7.11 0.08
CA ASP A 78 7.43 -6.52 -1.25
C ASP A 78 6.06 -6.03 -1.73
N VAL A 79 5.07 -6.01 -0.84
CA VAL A 79 3.72 -5.60 -1.18
C VAL A 79 3.52 -4.14 -0.84
N VAL A 80 3.17 -3.34 -1.83
CA VAL A 80 2.87 -1.93 -1.64
C VAL A 80 1.38 -1.78 -1.39
N VAL A 81 1.05 -1.05 -0.32
CA VAL A 81 -0.34 -0.73 0.01
C VAL A 81 -0.57 0.75 -0.26
N GLU A 82 -1.52 1.04 -1.13
CA GLU A 82 -1.92 2.40 -1.45
C GLU A 82 -3.31 2.64 -0.90
N LEU A 83 -3.46 3.67 -0.07
CA LEU A 83 -4.72 3.97 0.58
C LEU A 83 -5.47 5.04 -0.20
N LYS A 84 -6.71 4.75 -0.56
CA LYS A 84 -7.59 5.68 -1.27
C LYS A 84 -8.94 5.70 -0.61
N SER A 85 -9.59 6.86 -0.59
CA SER A 85 -10.97 6.92 -0.14
C SER A 85 -11.87 6.25 -1.18
N VAL A 86 -13.02 5.76 -0.72
CA VAL A 86 -13.99 5.11 -1.62
C VAL A 86 -14.44 6.06 -2.72
N GLU A 87 -14.59 7.33 -2.40
CA GLU A 87 -15.02 8.34 -3.35
C GLU A 87 -14.00 8.58 -4.46
N GLU A 88 -12.73 8.38 -4.15
CA GLU A 88 -11.65 8.54 -5.11
C GLU A 88 -11.35 7.27 -5.88
N LEU A 89 -11.94 6.15 -5.48
CA LEU A 89 -11.65 4.86 -6.08
C LEU A 89 -12.27 4.77 -7.48
N SER A 90 -11.43 4.92 -8.47
CA SER A 90 -11.81 4.90 -9.89
C SER A 90 -10.94 3.90 -10.64
N SER A 91 -11.24 3.72 -11.94
CA SER A 91 -10.39 2.89 -12.81
C SER A 91 -8.97 3.41 -12.87
N ALA A 92 -8.78 4.73 -12.86
CA ALA A 92 -7.45 5.33 -12.85
C ALA A 92 -6.68 4.99 -11.58
N HIS A 93 -7.34 5.03 -10.41
CA HIS A 93 -6.71 4.70 -9.15
C HIS A 93 -6.35 3.21 -9.08
N ARG A 94 -7.17 2.35 -9.63
CA ARG A 94 -6.86 0.91 -9.72
C ARG A 94 -5.63 0.68 -10.60
N ALA A 95 -5.53 1.38 -11.72
CA ALA A 95 -4.37 1.29 -12.59
C ALA A 95 -3.10 1.77 -11.88
N GLN A 96 -3.21 2.83 -11.09
CA GLN A 96 -2.10 3.33 -10.28
C GLN A 96 -1.63 2.29 -9.27
N LEU A 97 -2.54 1.61 -8.58
CA LEU A 97 -2.19 0.55 -7.65
C LEU A 97 -1.40 -0.56 -8.35
N PHE A 98 -1.84 -0.99 -9.52
CA PHE A 98 -1.11 -1.99 -10.28
C PHE A 98 0.29 -1.51 -10.67
N ASN A 99 0.45 -0.23 -11.00
CA ASN A 99 1.77 0.34 -11.32
C ASN A 99 2.71 0.30 -10.12
N TYR A 100 2.22 0.60 -8.92
CA TYR A 100 3.03 0.49 -7.70
C TYR A 100 3.51 -0.94 -7.49
N LEU A 101 2.63 -1.91 -7.68
CA LEU A 101 2.99 -3.31 -7.56
C LEU A 101 4.07 -3.72 -8.57
N ARG A 102 4.08 -3.10 -9.74
CA ARG A 102 5.12 -3.36 -10.74
C ARG A 102 6.46 -2.78 -10.36
N LEU A 103 6.49 -1.66 -9.66
CA LEU A 103 7.71 -0.98 -9.27
C LEU A 103 8.45 -1.70 -8.14
N THR A 104 7.73 -2.47 -7.36
CA THR A 104 8.33 -3.25 -6.29
C THR A 104 8.61 -4.67 -6.72
#